data_b37212500103758e6d6360c1147154a5
#
_entry.id   b37212500103758e6d6360c1147154a5
#
_cell.length_a   1.000
_cell.length_b   1.000
_cell.length_c   1.000
_cell.angle_alpha   90.00
_cell.angle_beta   90.00
_cell.angle_gamma   90.00
#
_symmetry.space_group_name_H-M   'P 1'
#
loop_
_entity.id
_entity.type
_entity.pdbx_description
1 polymer ?
#
loop_
_entity_poly.entity_id
_entity_poly.type
_entity_poly.pdbx_seq_one_letter_code
_entity_poly.pdbx_strand_id
1 'polypeptide(L)'
;MHSKHIPLIMEIIDNIVSQDERKRKYSNKQIIKILVLLNIFGISYRSAGIFLRNHEEYLNMIDLKEIPSFQTLSRRARSFDLHGLNRKITYEHSMNECAAMDSFMIHTCKYSTAVRRKHWKKYKDHESGWSKTTKGLLHERKCHVSMDVDSCTVKEWIVTRGNIHDSKVSHDLIDSVRNYKHILADS
;
A
#
# COMPACT_ATOMS: atom_id res chain seq x y z
N MET A 1 0.26 -15.97 -12.55
CA MET A 1 1.58 -16.09 -11.90
C MET A 1 1.54 -15.82 -10.39
N HIS A 2 0.54 -15.10 -9.86
CA HIS A 2 0.46 -14.69 -8.46
C HIS A 2 -0.04 -15.73 -7.44
N SER A 3 -0.72 -16.80 -7.88
CA SER A 3 -1.39 -17.75 -6.97
C SER A 3 -0.44 -18.59 -6.10
N LYS A 4 0.77 -18.89 -6.59
CA LYS A 4 1.74 -19.74 -5.86
C LYS A 4 2.28 -19.14 -4.57
N HIS A 5 2.30 -17.80 -4.45
CA HIS A 5 2.85 -17.11 -3.29
C HIS A 5 1.77 -16.72 -2.25
N ILE A 6 0.49 -16.90 -2.58
CA ILE A 6 -0.59 -16.50 -1.67
C ILE A 6 -0.53 -17.24 -0.33
N PRO A 7 -0.31 -18.57 -0.27
CA PRO A 7 -0.21 -19.27 1.01
C PRO A 7 0.91 -18.70 1.91
N LEU A 8 2.08 -18.44 1.34
CA LEU A 8 3.22 -17.84 2.06
C LEU A 8 2.88 -16.45 2.61
N ILE A 9 2.22 -15.61 1.80
CA ILE A 9 1.77 -14.28 2.25
C ILE A 9 0.78 -14.40 3.41
N MET A 10 -0.14 -15.36 3.35
CA MET A 10 -1.10 -15.60 4.43
C MET A 10 -0.42 -16.06 5.72
N GLU A 11 0.60 -16.90 5.63
CA GLU A 11 1.42 -17.32 6.76
C GLU A 11 2.20 -16.16 7.38
N ILE A 12 2.83 -15.32 6.57
CA ILE A 12 3.50 -14.10 7.03
C ILE A 12 2.52 -13.21 7.82
N ILE A 13 1.31 -13.01 7.31
CA ILE A 13 0.28 -12.22 8.02
C ILE A 13 -0.08 -12.87 9.37
N ASP A 14 -0.20 -14.20 9.42
CA ASP A 14 -0.51 -14.91 10.65
C ASP A 14 0.57 -14.73 11.73
N ASN A 15 1.83 -14.65 11.32
CA ASN A 15 2.95 -14.47 12.23
C ASN A 15 3.09 -13.02 12.72
N ILE A 16 2.88 -12.05 11.84
CA ILE A 16 3.15 -10.62 12.12
C ILE A 16 1.99 -9.92 12.82
N VAL A 17 0.75 -10.27 12.45
CA VAL A 17 -0.44 -9.62 13.00
C VAL A 17 -0.82 -10.27 14.33
N SER A 18 -0.73 -9.49 15.42
CA SER A 18 -1.16 -9.95 16.75
C SER A 18 -2.65 -10.27 16.79
N GLN A 19 -3.04 -11.13 17.73
CA GLN A 19 -4.45 -11.42 17.96
C GLN A 19 -5.19 -10.17 18.46
N ASP A 20 -6.47 -10.08 18.10
CA ASP A 20 -7.34 -8.99 18.58
C ASP A 20 -7.59 -9.12 20.08
N GLU A 21 -7.32 -8.07 20.83
CA GLU A 21 -7.69 -7.97 22.25
C GLU A 21 -9.22 -7.88 22.46
N ARG A 22 -9.95 -7.45 21.44
CA ARG A 22 -11.41 -7.27 21.49
C ARG A 22 -12.12 -8.33 20.65
N LYS A 23 -13.17 -8.93 21.20
CA LYS A 23 -14.07 -9.80 20.43
C LYS A 23 -14.72 -9.01 19.29
N ARG A 24 -14.36 -9.33 18.05
CA ARG A 24 -14.93 -8.75 16.84
C ARG A 24 -15.45 -9.86 15.93
N LYS A 25 -16.49 -9.56 15.15
CA LYS A 25 -17.03 -10.52 14.17
C LYS A 25 -15.96 -11.01 13.18
N TYR A 26 -15.04 -10.11 12.79
CA TYR A 26 -13.90 -10.40 11.91
C TYR A 26 -12.61 -9.97 12.61
N SER A 27 -11.65 -10.86 12.71
CA SER A 27 -10.34 -10.55 13.29
C SER A 27 -9.54 -9.58 12.42
N ASN A 28 -8.49 -8.96 12.98
CA ASN A 28 -7.56 -8.13 12.21
C ASN A 28 -6.86 -8.96 11.14
N LYS A 29 -6.44 -10.18 11.48
CA LYS A 29 -5.80 -11.11 10.52
C LYS A 29 -6.70 -11.37 9.31
N GLN A 30 -7.96 -11.74 9.54
CA GLN A 30 -8.92 -12.00 8.47
C GLN A 30 -9.11 -10.79 7.56
N ILE A 31 -9.29 -9.60 8.13
CA ILE A 31 -9.47 -8.38 7.32
C ILE A 31 -8.22 -8.05 6.52
N ILE A 32 -7.02 -8.12 7.12
CA ILE A 32 -5.76 -7.85 6.43
C ILE A 32 -5.56 -8.85 5.29
N LYS A 33 -5.79 -10.15 5.53
CA LYS A 33 -5.72 -11.19 4.49
C LYS A 33 -6.64 -10.88 3.31
N ILE A 34 -7.89 -10.47 3.57
CA ILE A 34 -8.83 -10.06 2.51
C ILE A 34 -8.29 -8.85 1.75
N LEU A 35 -7.84 -7.79 2.44
CA LEU A 35 -7.33 -6.58 1.80
C LEU A 35 -6.13 -6.87 0.90
N VAL A 36 -5.22 -7.73 1.34
CA VAL A 36 -4.06 -8.16 0.56
C VAL A 36 -4.50 -8.94 -0.67
N LEU A 37 -5.42 -9.90 -0.56
CA LEU A 37 -5.96 -10.63 -1.72
C LEU A 37 -6.61 -9.69 -2.73
N LEU A 38 -7.47 -8.78 -2.26
CA LEU A 38 -8.12 -7.83 -3.15
C LEU A 38 -7.13 -6.94 -3.89
N ASN A 39 -6.02 -6.58 -3.23
CA ASN A 39 -4.94 -5.80 -3.84
C ASN A 39 -4.21 -6.62 -4.91
N ILE A 40 -3.80 -7.86 -4.59
CA ILE A 40 -3.10 -8.77 -5.52
C ILE A 40 -3.91 -8.97 -6.80
N PHE A 41 -5.23 -9.16 -6.68
CA PHE A 41 -6.11 -9.40 -7.83
C PHE A 41 -6.70 -8.13 -8.44
N GLY A 42 -6.38 -6.93 -7.92
CA GLY A 42 -6.94 -5.68 -8.41
C GLY A 42 -8.46 -5.54 -8.20
N ILE A 43 -9.01 -6.19 -7.20
CA ILE A 43 -10.45 -6.24 -6.92
C ILE A 43 -10.88 -5.10 -6.00
N SER A 44 -11.93 -4.38 -6.38
CA SER A 44 -12.50 -3.33 -5.54
C SER A 44 -13.18 -3.90 -4.29
N TYR A 45 -13.26 -3.13 -3.20
CA TYR A 45 -13.99 -3.55 -1.98
C TYR A 45 -15.47 -3.87 -2.24
N ARG A 46 -16.10 -3.21 -3.23
CA ARG A 46 -17.49 -3.48 -3.61
C ARG A 46 -17.66 -4.85 -4.27
N SER A 47 -16.66 -5.28 -5.02
CA SER A 47 -16.64 -6.57 -5.71
C SER A 47 -16.13 -7.71 -4.84
N ALA A 48 -15.60 -7.42 -3.64
CA ALA A 48 -15.00 -8.40 -2.74
C ALA A 48 -15.95 -9.56 -2.42
N GLY A 49 -17.22 -9.26 -2.18
CA GLY A 49 -18.22 -10.28 -1.85
C GLY A 49 -18.46 -11.28 -2.98
N ILE A 50 -18.47 -10.82 -4.23
CA ILE A 50 -18.62 -11.69 -5.42
C ILE A 50 -17.33 -12.49 -5.61
N PHE A 51 -16.19 -11.83 -5.55
CA PHE A 51 -14.89 -12.47 -5.70
C PHE A 51 -14.69 -13.61 -4.70
N LEU A 52 -14.91 -13.37 -3.42
CA LEU A 52 -14.70 -14.37 -2.37
C LEU A 52 -15.70 -15.54 -2.46
N ARG A 53 -16.96 -15.30 -2.86
CA ARG A 53 -17.93 -16.38 -3.07
C ARG A 53 -17.53 -17.33 -4.21
N ASN A 54 -16.86 -16.79 -5.23
CA ASN A 54 -16.42 -17.59 -6.38
C ASN A 54 -15.07 -18.29 -6.16
N HIS A 55 -14.43 -18.07 -4.99
CA HIS A 55 -13.10 -18.61 -4.68
C HIS A 55 -13.11 -19.16 -3.26
N GLU A 56 -13.77 -20.30 -3.06
CA GLU A 56 -13.90 -20.97 -1.75
C GLU A 56 -12.55 -21.31 -1.11
N GLU A 57 -11.54 -21.56 -1.92
CA GLU A 57 -10.17 -21.80 -1.47
C GLU A 57 -9.63 -20.63 -0.62
N TYR A 58 -9.96 -19.40 -0.96
CA TYR A 58 -9.54 -18.22 -0.17
C TYR A 58 -10.38 -18.03 1.09
N LEU A 59 -11.68 -18.38 1.05
CA LEU A 59 -12.52 -18.36 2.26
C LEU A 59 -11.97 -19.33 3.31
N ASN A 60 -11.60 -20.54 2.89
CA ASN A 60 -11.02 -21.56 3.76
C ASN A 60 -9.65 -21.13 4.30
N MET A 61 -8.79 -20.58 3.43
CA MET A 61 -7.45 -20.11 3.81
C MET A 61 -7.49 -18.97 4.84
N ILE A 62 -8.54 -18.14 4.82
CA ILE A 62 -8.73 -17.02 5.74
C ILE A 62 -9.54 -17.43 6.98
N ASP A 63 -10.13 -18.63 6.99
CA ASP A 63 -11.09 -19.10 8.01
C ASP A 63 -12.29 -18.15 8.15
N LEU A 64 -12.94 -17.86 7.02
CA LEU A 64 -14.10 -16.97 6.96
C LEU A 64 -15.40 -17.77 6.95
N LYS A 65 -16.20 -17.61 8.01
CA LYS A 65 -17.57 -18.14 8.07
C LYS A 65 -18.57 -17.27 7.32
N GLU A 66 -18.35 -15.98 7.31
CA GLU A 66 -19.17 -14.99 6.62
C GLU A 66 -18.29 -13.95 5.94
N ILE A 67 -18.73 -13.45 4.79
CA ILE A 67 -17.99 -12.44 4.04
C ILE A 67 -18.32 -11.04 4.57
N PRO A 68 -17.32 -10.20 4.94
CA PRO A 68 -17.57 -8.85 5.41
C PRO A 68 -18.12 -7.95 4.28
N SER A 69 -19.00 -7.02 4.65
CA SER A 69 -19.51 -6.02 3.72
C SER A 69 -18.41 -5.06 3.27
N PHE A 70 -18.59 -4.40 2.11
CA PHE A 70 -17.62 -3.42 1.61
C PHE A 70 -17.42 -2.23 2.57
N GLN A 71 -18.46 -1.82 3.31
CA GLN A 71 -18.35 -0.78 4.33
C GLN A 71 -17.45 -1.22 5.47
N THR A 72 -17.57 -2.48 5.91
CA THR A 72 -16.71 -3.06 6.94
C THR A 72 -15.26 -3.08 6.48
N LEU A 73 -15.00 -3.54 5.26
CA LEU A 73 -13.64 -3.54 4.68
C LEU A 73 -13.06 -2.13 4.59
N SER A 74 -13.80 -1.18 4.03
CA SER A 74 -13.36 0.20 3.87
C SER A 74 -13.08 0.89 5.21
N ARG A 75 -13.95 0.71 6.21
CA ARG A 75 -13.76 1.28 7.55
C ARG A 75 -12.55 0.68 8.25
N ARG A 76 -12.40 -0.65 8.19
CA ARG A 76 -11.30 -1.36 8.85
C ARG A 76 -9.96 -1.07 8.16
N ALA A 77 -9.91 -0.98 6.85
CA ALA A 77 -8.70 -0.61 6.12
C ALA A 77 -8.11 0.73 6.58
N ARG A 78 -8.96 1.70 6.90
CA ARG A 78 -8.52 3.02 7.41
C ARG A 78 -8.01 3.00 8.85
N SER A 79 -8.31 1.96 9.61
CA SER A 79 -7.93 1.85 11.03
C SER A 79 -6.64 1.07 11.26
N PHE A 80 -6.04 0.50 10.22
CA PHE A 80 -4.78 -0.23 10.36
C PHE A 80 -3.58 0.71 10.30
N ASP A 81 -2.63 0.47 11.20
CA ASP A 81 -1.30 1.04 11.12
C ASP A 81 -0.47 0.27 10.09
N LEU A 82 -0.54 0.71 8.82
CA LEU A 82 0.17 0.08 7.72
C LEU A 82 1.68 0.26 7.84
N HIS A 83 2.15 1.41 8.39
CA HIS A 83 3.57 1.64 8.61
C HIS A 83 4.13 0.68 9.67
N GLY A 84 3.45 0.53 10.82
CA GLY A 84 3.86 -0.42 11.85
C GLY A 84 3.85 -1.87 11.35
N LEU A 85 2.87 -2.25 10.53
CA LEU A 85 2.82 -3.57 9.91
C LEU A 85 3.99 -3.78 8.95
N ASN A 86 4.26 -2.80 8.08
CA ASN A 86 5.38 -2.85 7.14
C ASN A 86 6.73 -2.98 7.86
N ARG A 87 6.95 -2.21 8.93
CA ARG A 87 8.19 -2.27 9.73
C ARG A 87 8.45 -3.67 10.29
N LYS A 88 7.42 -4.38 10.74
CA LYS A 88 7.55 -5.76 11.19
C LYS A 88 8.00 -6.68 10.07
N ILE A 89 7.37 -6.59 8.89
CA ILE A 89 7.73 -7.39 7.72
C ILE A 89 9.18 -7.11 7.32
N THR A 90 9.54 -5.84 7.21
CA THR A 90 10.89 -5.45 6.75
C THR A 90 11.98 -5.81 7.75
N TYR A 91 11.69 -5.78 9.06
CA TYR A 91 12.64 -6.19 10.08
C TYR A 91 13.03 -7.67 9.95
N GLU A 92 12.06 -8.54 9.65
CA GLU A 92 12.27 -9.99 9.53
C GLU A 92 12.94 -10.39 8.21
N HIS A 93 12.78 -9.60 7.13
CA HIS A 93 13.19 -10.00 5.78
C HIS A 93 14.30 -9.13 5.14
N SER A 94 14.82 -8.13 5.84
CA SER A 94 15.87 -7.25 5.30
C SER A 94 17.25 -7.90 5.28
N MET A 95 17.96 -7.71 4.17
CA MET A 95 19.35 -8.13 4.02
C MET A 95 20.36 -7.03 4.38
N ASN A 96 19.95 -5.75 4.33
CA ASN A 96 20.76 -4.57 4.66
C ASN A 96 22.05 -4.39 3.83
N GLU A 97 22.12 -4.97 2.64
CA GLU A 97 23.27 -4.81 1.74
C GLU A 97 23.09 -3.57 0.85
N CYS A 98 22.05 -3.53 0.05
CA CYS A 98 21.77 -2.46 -0.89
C CYS A 98 20.35 -1.93 -0.73
N ALA A 99 20.20 -0.62 -0.59
CA ALA A 99 18.90 0.07 -0.61
C ALA A 99 18.78 0.93 -1.86
N ALA A 100 17.57 1.09 -2.35
CA ALA A 100 17.24 2.05 -3.40
C ALA A 100 16.17 3.04 -2.92
N MET A 101 16.26 4.28 -3.39
CA MET A 101 15.26 5.32 -3.17
C MET A 101 14.78 5.85 -4.50
N ASP A 102 13.46 5.95 -4.64
CA ASP A 102 12.81 6.47 -5.85
C ASP A 102 11.46 7.09 -5.51
N SER A 103 10.84 7.73 -6.48
CA SER A 103 9.51 8.30 -6.33
C SER A 103 8.65 8.12 -7.57
N PHE A 104 7.35 7.98 -7.36
CA PHE A 104 6.39 7.84 -8.44
C PHE A 104 5.11 8.63 -8.16
N MET A 105 4.41 8.97 -9.24
CA MET A 105 3.17 9.72 -9.15
C MET A 105 1.99 8.81 -8.85
N ILE A 106 1.19 9.18 -7.85
CA ILE A 106 -0.08 8.55 -7.54
C ILE A 106 -1.20 9.34 -8.21
N HIS A 107 -1.86 8.71 -9.17
CA HIS A 107 -3.01 9.28 -9.85
C HIS A 107 -4.23 9.31 -8.92
N THR A 108 -4.62 10.48 -8.47
CA THR A 108 -5.78 10.67 -7.57
C THR A 108 -7.11 10.78 -8.32
N CYS A 109 -7.07 10.92 -9.66
CA CYS A 109 -8.25 11.10 -10.49
C CYS A 109 -8.06 10.50 -11.88
N LYS A 110 -9.09 9.82 -12.40
CA LYS A 110 -9.09 9.20 -13.75
C LYS A 110 -9.33 10.20 -14.89
N TYR A 111 -9.65 11.46 -14.61
CA TYR A 111 -10.02 12.45 -15.64
C TYR A 111 -8.79 13.11 -16.26
N SER A 112 -8.92 13.47 -17.56
CA SER A 112 -7.92 14.26 -18.25
C SER A 112 -7.73 15.63 -17.58
N THR A 113 -6.59 16.26 -17.80
CA THR A 113 -6.27 17.58 -17.21
C THR A 113 -7.32 18.65 -17.53
N ALA A 114 -7.94 18.60 -18.71
CA ALA A 114 -9.00 19.53 -19.13
C ALA A 114 -10.28 19.34 -18.30
N VAL A 115 -10.69 18.10 -18.06
CA VAL A 115 -11.86 17.76 -17.25
C VAL A 115 -11.60 18.09 -15.78
N ARG A 116 -10.39 17.85 -15.29
CA ARG A 116 -9.95 18.25 -13.93
C ARG A 116 -10.09 19.75 -13.70
N ARG A 117 -9.71 20.60 -14.63
CA ARG A 117 -9.88 22.06 -14.52
C ARG A 117 -11.35 22.46 -14.37
N LYS A 118 -12.27 21.88 -15.16
CA LYS A 118 -13.70 22.17 -15.14
C LYS A 118 -14.36 21.75 -13.81
N HIS A 119 -13.95 20.62 -13.25
CA HIS A 119 -14.51 20.04 -12.03
C HIS A 119 -13.64 20.25 -10.78
N TRP A 120 -12.58 21.02 -10.87
CA TRP A 120 -11.62 21.30 -9.82
C TRP A 120 -12.25 21.63 -8.46
N LYS A 121 -13.24 22.52 -8.43
CA LYS A 121 -13.92 22.93 -7.18
C LYS A 121 -14.66 21.79 -6.49
N LYS A 122 -15.15 20.80 -7.27
CA LYS A 122 -15.97 19.69 -6.75
C LYS A 122 -15.14 18.51 -6.25
N TYR A 123 -13.95 18.29 -6.84
CA TYR A 123 -13.10 17.12 -6.57
C TYR A 123 -11.72 17.51 -6.05
N LYS A 124 -11.64 18.65 -5.38
CA LYS A 124 -10.36 19.17 -4.87
C LYS A 124 -9.79 18.24 -3.81
N ASP A 125 -8.74 17.50 -4.16
CA ASP A 125 -7.86 16.88 -3.20
C ASP A 125 -6.86 17.93 -2.71
N HIS A 126 -7.05 18.43 -1.49
CA HIS A 126 -6.21 19.46 -0.89
C HIS A 126 -4.76 19.01 -0.64
N GLU A 127 -4.54 17.69 -0.61
CA GLU A 127 -3.24 17.09 -0.41
C GLU A 127 -2.50 16.77 -1.72
N SER A 128 -3.15 17.02 -2.87
CA SER A 128 -2.50 16.91 -4.18
C SER A 128 -1.83 18.22 -4.59
N GLY A 129 -0.87 18.14 -5.50
CA GLY A 129 -0.14 19.29 -6.05
C GLY A 129 0.05 19.16 -7.56
N TRP A 130 0.31 20.29 -8.21
CA TRP A 130 0.61 20.33 -9.66
C TRP A 130 2.06 19.91 -9.90
N SER A 131 2.25 18.92 -10.77
CA SER A 131 3.58 18.50 -11.22
C SER A 131 3.64 18.45 -12.73
N LYS A 132 4.83 18.73 -13.27
CA LYS A 132 5.13 18.58 -14.70
C LYS A 132 5.67 17.16 -14.91
N THR A 133 4.98 16.39 -15.74
CA THR A 133 5.38 15.03 -16.09
C THR A 133 5.55 14.93 -17.61
N THR A 134 6.07 13.81 -18.11
CA THR A 134 6.12 13.51 -19.55
C THR A 134 4.74 13.54 -20.21
N LYS A 135 3.66 13.31 -19.44
CA LYS A 135 2.26 13.39 -19.89
C LYS A 135 1.64 14.79 -19.74
N GLY A 136 2.45 15.81 -19.41
CA GLY A 136 2.01 17.18 -19.19
C GLY A 136 1.85 17.55 -17.72
N LEU A 137 1.10 18.63 -17.48
CA LEU A 137 0.86 19.15 -16.13
C LEU A 137 -0.30 18.38 -15.46
N LEU A 138 0.00 17.66 -14.40
CA LEU A 138 -0.95 16.83 -13.66
C LEU A 138 -1.07 17.30 -12.21
N HIS A 139 -2.28 17.14 -11.63
CA HIS A 139 -2.56 17.44 -10.23
C HIS A 139 -2.68 16.14 -9.45
N GLU A 140 -1.62 15.75 -8.78
CA GLU A 140 -1.43 14.41 -8.24
C GLU A 140 -0.73 14.43 -6.88
N ARG A 141 -0.66 13.28 -6.25
CA ARG A 141 0.25 13.02 -5.13
C ARG A 141 1.51 12.34 -5.65
N LYS A 142 2.58 12.43 -4.89
CA LYS A 142 3.84 11.76 -5.14
C LYS A 142 4.16 10.84 -3.98
N CYS A 143 4.49 9.59 -4.27
CA CYS A 143 4.98 8.64 -3.29
C CYS A 143 6.48 8.52 -3.44
N HIS A 144 7.19 8.80 -2.37
CA HIS A 144 8.63 8.59 -2.26
C HIS A 144 8.82 7.30 -1.46
N VAL A 145 9.71 6.43 -1.89
CA VAL A 145 9.93 5.13 -1.28
C VAL A 145 11.42 4.86 -1.07
N SER A 146 11.74 4.17 0.00
CA SER A 146 13.01 3.48 0.17
C SER A 146 12.75 1.98 0.26
N MET A 147 13.58 1.17 -0.37
CA MET A 147 13.42 -0.27 -0.42
C MET A 147 14.75 -0.99 -0.29
N ASP A 148 14.70 -2.18 0.28
CA ASP A 148 15.77 -3.15 0.23
C ASP A 148 15.77 -3.81 -1.16
N VAL A 149 16.88 -3.71 -1.88
CA VAL A 149 16.96 -4.20 -3.26
C VAL A 149 16.99 -5.72 -3.31
N ASP A 150 17.67 -6.34 -2.35
CA ASP A 150 17.89 -7.79 -2.33
C ASP A 150 16.62 -8.56 -1.96
N SER A 151 15.90 -8.08 -0.93
CA SER A 151 14.64 -8.69 -0.51
C SER A 151 13.40 -8.11 -1.20
N CYS A 152 13.55 -7.04 -2.01
CA CYS A 152 12.45 -6.27 -2.61
C CYS A 152 11.41 -5.79 -1.58
N THR A 153 11.82 -5.55 -0.33
CA THR A 153 10.91 -5.06 0.72
C THR A 153 10.97 -3.54 0.82
N VAL A 154 9.78 -2.91 0.89
CA VAL A 154 9.68 -1.46 1.11
C VAL A 154 9.98 -1.14 2.56
N LYS A 155 10.99 -0.32 2.82
CA LYS A 155 11.44 0.10 4.16
C LYS A 155 10.57 1.23 4.71
N GLU A 156 10.39 2.27 3.91
CA GLU A 156 9.59 3.42 4.27
C GLU A 156 8.94 4.04 3.01
N TRP A 157 7.83 4.72 3.18
CA TRP A 157 7.20 5.51 2.13
C TRP A 157 6.61 6.80 2.69
N ILE A 158 6.70 7.87 1.92
CA ILE A 158 6.17 9.18 2.25
C ILE A 158 5.30 9.67 1.10
N VAL A 159 4.04 9.98 1.38
CA VAL A 159 3.13 10.53 0.37
C VAL A 159 3.06 12.03 0.53
N THR A 160 3.41 12.75 -0.53
CA THR A 160 3.42 14.21 -0.57
C THR A 160 2.53 14.75 -1.69
N ARG A 161 2.44 16.06 -1.79
CA ARG A 161 1.91 16.73 -2.98
C ARG A 161 2.82 16.48 -4.17
N GLY A 162 2.26 16.34 -5.38
CA GLY A 162 3.01 16.03 -6.60
C GLY A 162 4.13 17.01 -6.95
N ASN A 163 4.10 18.24 -6.44
CA ASN A 163 5.12 19.26 -6.68
C ASN A 163 6.28 19.27 -5.66
N ILE A 164 6.27 18.35 -4.70
CA ILE A 164 7.37 18.27 -3.73
C ILE A 164 8.55 17.53 -4.36
N HIS A 165 9.72 18.17 -4.31
CA HIS A 165 10.96 17.58 -4.80
C HIS A 165 11.47 16.50 -3.85
N ASP A 166 12.11 15.46 -4.39
CA ASP A 166 12.58 14.30 -3.64
C ASP A 166 13.58 14.68 -2.53
N SER A 167 14.42 15.68 -2.79
CA SER A 167 15.37 16.21 -1.82
C SER A 167 14.73 16.74 -0.52
N LYS A 168 13.44 17.10 -0.56
CA LYS A 168 12.73 17.60 0.63
C LYS A 168 12.40 16.49 1.65
N VAL A 169 12.31 15.24 1.18
CA VAL A 169 11.95 14.07 1.99
C VAL A 169 13.08 13.04 2.03
N SER A 170 14.19 13.30 1.33
CA SER A 170 15.31 12.36 1.26
C SER A 170 15.90 12.04 2.63
N HIS A 171 15.91 12.99 3.54
CA HIS A 171 16.44 12.80 4.89
C HIS A 171 15.68 11.70 5.65
N ASP A 172 14.35 11.77 5.64
CA ASP A 172 13.50 10.80 6.32
C ASP A 172 13.61 9.40 5.68
N LEU A 173 13.77 9.35 4.34
CA LEU A 173 14.00 8.08 3.63
C LEU A 173 15.39 7.50 3.91
N ILE A 174 16.43 8.32 3.93
CA ILE A 174 17.80 7.91 4.25
C ILE A 174 17.85 7.34 5.67
N ASP A 175 17.18 7.97 6.64
CA ASP A 175 17.15 7.48 8.01
C ASP A 175 16.59 6.05 8.11
N SER A 176 15.64 5.69 7.26
CA SER A 176 15.07 4.34 7.23
C SER A 176 16.04 3.26 6.71
N VAL A 177 17.06 3.67 5.95
CA VAL A 177 18.05 2.79 5.31
C VAL A 177 19.50 3.11 5.72
N ARG A 178 19.71 3.88 6.76
CA ARG A 178 21.05 4.33 7.21
C ARG A 178 22.03 3.21 7.54
N ASN A 179 21.53 2.02 7.85
CA ASN A 179 22.34 0.86 8.19
C ASN A 179 22.74 0.02 6.96
N TYR A 180 22.33 0.43 5.76
CA TYR A 180 22.69 -0.24 4.52
C TYR A 180 24.10 0.13 4.08
N LYS A 181 24.83 -0.82 3.47
CA LYS A 181 26.17 -0.59 2.95
C LYS A 181 26.18 0.34 1.74
N HIS A 182 25.15 0.22 0.90
CA HIS A 182 25.00 1.00 -0.32
C HIS A 182 23.59 1.58 -0.41
N ILE A 183 23.48 2.83 -0.80
CA ILE A 183 22.19 3.51 -1.06
C ILE A 183 22.23 4.05 -2.49
N LEU A 184 21.31 3.61 -3.32
CA LEU A 184 21.12 4.05 -4.69
C LEU A 184 19.98 5.07 -4.71
N ALA A 185 20.19 6.22 -5.33
CA ALA A 185 19.18 7.24 -5.54
C ALA A 185 19.37 7.84 -6.93
N ASP A 186 18.26 8.15 -7.61
CA ASP A 186 18.28 8.92 -8.84
C ASP A 186 18.45 10.41 -8.50
N SER A 187 19.16 11.14 -9.38
CA SER A 187 19.54 12.55 -9.20
C SER A 187 18.58 13.52 -9.88
#